data_1b32be381b34287118a279ebdd914079
#
_entry.id   1b32be381b34287118a279ebdd914079
#
_cell.length_a   1.000
_cell.length_b   1.000
_cell.length_c   1.000
_cell.angle_alpha   90.00
_cell.angle_beta   90.00
_cell.angle_gamma   90.00
#
_symmetry.space_group_name_H-M   'P 1'
#
loop_
_entity.id
_entity.type
_entity.pdbx_description
1 polymer ?
#
loop_
_entity_poly.entity_id
_entity_poly.type
_entity_poly.pdbx_seq_one_letter_code
_entity_poly.pdbx_strand_id
1 'polypeptide(L)'
;GISLELIGESTLMVFISFLIGGALALLLEDKMAVLFKGKIDILRDINFSTVSVSLLFIVLTGIISGIMPTVQLSKYKPIDVVKGSFRYHSKMVLSRIFIILQNVITMTMMTATMTILLQMDHLVKAPLGYNTENIIRISSDNPEVMRNTLKGQPFIQGIGSFSGTSLDGNYRSMSPRTDKDNKNLLVYLTTWDKEFIDIMGINLLKDNHLSGDVKYINEELAGKLGLKDDETEISWGDDKGTTQVAGIFSNFHMTNVLDPYQPFIITVKDTDEIEDPNFMVKTDGSPDAWKKLCDLVKEVDGTSE
;
A
#
# COMPACT_ATOMS: atom_id res chain seq x y z
N GLY A 1 -31.51 34.88 -29.01
CA GLY A 1 -32.49 35.16 -28.00
C GLY A 1 -32.01 34.83 -26.61
N ILE A 2 -32.71 35.25 -25.59
CA ILE A 2 -32.39 35.12 -24.16
C ILE A 2 -31.95 33.69 -23.74
N SER A 3 -32.51 32.67 -24.37
CA SER A 3 -32.14 31.25 -24.07
C SER A 3 -30.70 30.92 -24.48
N LEU A 4 -30.23 31.41 -25.61
CA LEU A 4 -28.86 31.20 -26.06
C LEU A 4 -27.84 31.98 -25.22
N GLU A 5 -28.24 33.14 -24.74
CA GLU A 5 -27.44 33.99 -23.87
C GLU A 5 -27.21 33.33 -22.49
N LEU A 6 -28.29 32.78 -21.88
CA LEU A 6 -28.19 32.05 -20.61
C LEU A 6 -27.37 30.74 -20.71
N ILE A 7 -27.53 30.01 -21.81
CA ILE A 7 -26.70 28.79 -22.05
C ILE A 7 -25.23 29.19 -22.26
N GLY A 8 -24.99 30.28 -23.00
CA GLY A 8 -23.64 30.80 -23.20
C GLY A 8 -22.97 31.24 -21.92
N GLU A 9 -23.70 31.97 -21.06
CA GLU A 9 -23.22 32.37 -19.73
C GLU A 9 -22.90 31.16 -18.84
N SER A 10 -23.79 30.17 -18.77
CA SER A 10 -23.57 28.93 -18.02
C SER A 10 -22.35 28.18 -18.54
N THR A 11 -22.17 28.07 -19.86
CA THR A 11 -21.01 27.40 -20.47
C THR A 11 -19.71 28.13 -20.15
N LEU A 12 -19.73 29.47 -20.17
CA LEU A 12 -18.58 30.28 -19.78
C LEU A 12 -18.19 30.06 -18.31
N MET A 13 -19.16 30.00 -17.42
CA MET A 13 -18.92 29.71 -16.01
C MET A 13 -18.31 28.31 -15.79
N VAL A 14 -18.81 27.31 -16.51
CA VAL A 14 -18.21 25.94 -16.46
C VAL A 14 -16.79 25.96 -16.98
N PHE A 15 -16.51 26.69 -18.07
CA PHE A 15 -15.17 26.83 -18.62
C PHE A 15 -14.20 27.48 -17.63
N ILE A 16 -14.59 28.58 -16.99
CA ILE A 16 -13.77 29.23 -15.95
C ILE A 16 -13.51 28.28 -14.77
N SER A 17 -14.54 27.55 -14.33
CA SER A 17 -14.41 26.57 -13.25
C SER A 17 -13.47 25.43 -13.63
N PHE A 18 -13.51 24.99 -14.87
CA PHE A 18 -12.59 23.97 -15.40
C PHE A 18 -11.13 24.46 -15.38
N LEU A 19 -10.87 25.70 -15.78
CA LEU A 19 -9.53 26.27 -15.74
C LEU A 19 -8.99 26.37 -14.31
N ILE A 20 -9.82 26.84 -13.37
CA ILE A 20 -9.44 26.92 -11.95
C ILE A 20 -9.16 25.52 -11.39
N GLY A 21 -10.02 24.55 -11.68
CA GLY A 21 -9.85 23.15 -11.26
C GLY A 21 -8.58 22.53 -11.84
N GLY A 22 -8.27 22.79 -13.10
CA GLY A 22 -7.03 22.36 -13.75
C GLY A 22 -5.77 22.97 -13.12
N ALA A 23 -5.81 24.27 -12.81
CA ALA A 23 -4.70 24.93 -12.12
C ALA A 23 -4.47 24.35 -10.72
N LEU A 24 -5.54 24.06 -9.98
CA LEU A 24 -5.44 23.40 -8.67
C LEU A 24 -4.90 21.96 -8.80
N ALA A 25 -5.30 21.22 -9.83
CA ALA A 25 -4.78 19.87 -10.08
C ALA A 25 -3.27 19.89 -10.33
N LEU A 26 -2.78 20.84 -11.15
CA LEU A 26 -1.34 21.03 -11.39
C LEU A 26 -0.57 21.38 -10.10
N LEU A 27 -1.13 22.19 -9.22
CA LEU A 27 -0.51 22.55 -7.94
C LEU A 27 -0.42 21.36 -6.97
N LEU A 28 -1.30 20.38 -7.13
CA LEU A 28 -1.37 19.20 -6.25
C LEU A 28 -0.71 17.96 -6.87
N GLU A 29 -0.20 18.05 -8.09
CA GLU A 29 0.33 16.93 -8.89
C GLU A 29 1.37 16.11 -8.12
N ASP A 30 2.40 16.76 -7.56
CA ASP A 30 3.46 16.09 -6.81
C ASP A 30 2.94 15.33 -5.58
N LYS A 31 1.99 15.93 -4.86
CA LYS A 31 1.38 15.29 -3.68
C LYS A 31 0.54 14.08 -4.06
N MET A 32 -0.18 14.18 -5.16
CA MET A 32 -0.98 13.07 -5.69
C MET A 32 -0.10 11.95 -6.23
N ALA A 33 1.02 12.26 -6.90
CA ALA A 33 1.99 11.28 -7.37
C ALA A 33 2.58 10.45 -6.22
N VAL A 34 2.92 11.10 -5.10
CA VAL A 34 3.38 10.41 -3.88
C VAL A 34 2.29 9.52 -3.29
N LEU A 35 1.05 10.03 -3.19
CA LEU A 35 -0.07 9.29 -2.60
C LEU A 35 -0.42 8.03 -3.39
N PHE A 36 -0.43 8.10 -4.71
CA PHE A 36 -0.78 6.98 -5.60
C PHE A 36 0.42 6.14 -6.01
N LYS A 37 1.64 6.44 -5.50
CA LYS A 37 2.90 5.75 -5.86
C LYS A 37 3.08 5.62 -7.38
N GLY A 38 2.58 6.60 -8.14
CA GLY A 38 2.59 6.61 -9.59
C GLY A 38 3.19 7.91 -10.12
N LYS A 39 3.78 7.85 -11.32
CA LYS A 39 4.16 9.06 -12.04
C LYS A 39 2.90 9.66 -12.63
N ILE A 40 2.44 10.78 -12.07
CA ILE A 40 1.36 11.59 -12.63
C ILE A 40 2.04 12.77 -13.31
N ASP A 41 1.80 12.98 -14.58
CA ASP A 41 2.33 14.11 -15.36
C ASP A 41 1.18 14.66 -16.20
N ILE A 42 0.41 15.56 -15.59
CA ILE A 42 -0.81 16.13 -16.18
C ILE A 42 -0.49 16.84 -17.50
N LEU A 43 0.64 17.54 -17.59
CA LEU A 43 1.00 18.28 -18.80
C LEU A 43 1.39 17.35 -19.95
N ARG A 44 2.02 16.23 -19.65
CA ARG A 44 2.41 15.23 -20.65
C ARG A 44 1.19 14.48 -21.22
N ASP A 45 0.15 14.30 -20.40
CA ASP A 45 -1.07 13.60 -20.78
C ASP A 45 -2.05 14.48 -21.56
N ILE A 46 -1.73 15.78 -21.78
CA ILE A 46 -2.50 16.66 -22.65
C ILE A 46 -2.24 16.25 -24.10
N ASN A 47 -3.19 15.55 -24.69
CA ASN A 47 -3.20 15.18 -26.10
C ASN A 47 -4.53 15.60 -26.75
N PHE A 48 -4.64 15.45 -28.06
CA PHE A 48 -5.84 15.84 -28.79
C PHE A 48 -7.12 15.17 -28.26
N SER A 49 -7.03 13.91 -27.85
CA SER A 49 -8.16 13.15 -27.29
C SER A 49 -8.61 13.76 -25.96
N THR A 50 -7.67 14.02 -25.05
CA THR A 50 -7.95 14.60 -23.72
C THR A 50 -8.58 15.98 -23.83
N VAL A 51 -8.05 16.84 -24.72
CA VAL A 51 -8.61 18.17 -24.98
C VAL A 51 -10.02 18.07 -25.57
N SER A 52 -10.25 17.17 -26.53
CA SER A 52 -11.56 16.99 -27.16
C SER A 52 -12.62 16.50 -26.18
N VAL A 53 -12.27 15.52 -25.33
CA VAL A 53 -13.17 15.00 -24.29
C VAL A 53 -13.47 16.07 -23.24
N SER A 54 -12.48 16.85 -22.82
CA SER A 54 -12.66 17.95 -21.87
C SER A 54 -13.58 19.04 -22.45
N LEU A 55 -13.39 19.39 -23.70
CA LEU A 55 -14.21 20.41 -24.38
C LEU A 55 -15.66 19.94 -24.53
N LEU A 56 -15.85 18.67 -24.92
CA LEU A 56 -17.18 18.06 -24.97
C LEU A 56 -17.85 18.06 -23.58
N PHE A 57 -17.12 17.73 -22.54
CA PHE A 57 -17.61 17.74 -21.16
C PHE A 57 -18.04 19.14 -20.70
N ILE A 58 -17.23 20.18 -21.00
CA ILE A 58 -17.56 21.58 -20.68
C ILE A 58 -18.85 22.00 -21.39
N VAL A 59 -18.97 21.71 -22.69
CA VAL A 59 -20.15 22.08 -23.49
C VAL A 59 -21.40 21.35 -22.97
N LEU A 60 -21.33 20.04 -22.76
CA LEU A 60 -22.46 19.26 -22.25
C LEU A 60 -22.90 19.74 -20.87
N THR A 61 -21.96 19.97 -19.96
CA THR A 61 -22.26 20.47 -18.61
C THR A 61 -22.84 21.88 -18.67
N GLY A 62 -22.31 22.76 -19.52
CA GLY A 62 -22.82 24.12 -19.72
C GLY A 62 -24.24 24.14 -20.28
N ILE A 63 -24.55 23.27 -21.24
CA ILE A 63 -25.91 23.14 -21.79
C ILE A 63 -26.88 22.62 -20.72
N ILE A 64 -26.53 21.55 -20.02
CA ILE A 64 -27.38 20.94 -18.98
C ILE A 64 -27.66 21.96 -17.88
N SER A 65 -26.65 22.68 -17.40
CA SER A 65 -26.80 23.70 -16.35
C SER A 65 -27.61 24.93 -16.81
N GLY A 66 -27.50 25.30 -18.10
CA GLY A 66 -28.21 26.45 -18.68
C GLY A 66 -29.66 26.17 -19.11
N ILE A 67 -30.03 24.91 -19.37
CA ILE A 67 -31.40 24.54 -19.79
C ILE A 67 -32.40 24.88 -18.69
N MET A 68 -32.09 24.63 -17.45
CA MET A 68 -33.02 24.77 -16.34
C MET A 68 -33.46 26.20 -16.06
N PRO A 69 -32.57 27.19 -15.92
CA PRO A 69 -33.00 28.60 -15.82
C PRO A 69 -33.71 29.06 -17.11
N THR A 70 -33.31 28.59 -18.27
CA THR A 70 -33.92 28.91 -19.55
C THR A 70 -35.39 28.47 -19.62
N VAL A 71 -35.69 27.23 -19.25
CA VAL A 71 -37.06 26.70 -19.21
C VAL A 71 -37.93 27.43 -18.18
N GLN A 72 -37.34 27.83 -17.07
CA GLN A 72 -38.08 28.60 -16.06
C GLN A 72 -38.45 30.02 -16.57
N LEU A 73 -37.47 30.72 -17.17
CA LEU A 73 -37.69 32.07 -17.69
C LEU A 73 -38.62 32.09 -18.90
N SER A 74 -38.59 31.07 -19.75
CA SER A 74 -39.47 30.99 -20.94
C SER A 74 -40.98 30.85 -20.59
N LYS A 75 -41.30 30.44 -19.38
CA LYS A 75 -42.70 30.34 -18.90
C LYS A 75 -43.34 31.69 -18.51
N TYR A 76 -42.53 32.74 -18.38
CA TYR A 76 -43.03 34.06 -18.01
C TYR A 76 -43.36 34.89 -19.25
N LYS A 77 -44.60 35.45 -19.25
CA LYS A 77 -45.03 36.37 -20.30
C LYS A 77 -44.43 37.76 -20.02
N PRO A 78 -43.77 38.42 -21.00
CA PRO A 78 -43.18 39.74 -20.80
C PRO A 78 -44.16 40.80 -20.23
N ILE A 79 -45.43 40.64 -20.53
CA ILE A 79 -46.50 41.59 -20.14
C ILE A 79 -46.78 41.59 -18.62
N ASP A 80 -46.55 40.43 -17.95
CA ASP A 80 -46.77 40.30 -16.50
C ASP A 80 -45.65 40.97 -15.71
N VAL A 81 -44.47 41.10 -16.28
CA VAL A 81 -43.30 41.79 -15.73
C VAL A 81 -43.52 43.31 -15.71
N VAL A 82 -44.11 43.87 -16.80
CA VAL A 82 -44.33 45.32 -16.98
C VAL A 82 -45.47 45.83 -16.10
N LYS A 83 -46.46 45.00 -15.79
CA LYS A 83 -47.64 45.40 -14.94
C LYS A 83 -47.38 45.41 -13.44
N GLY A 84 -46.17 45.18 -12.98
CA GLY A 84 -45.80 45.23 -11.55
C GLY A 84 -46.50 44.19 -10.66
N SER A 85 -47.31 43.28 -11.23
CA SER A 85 -47.95 42.19 -10.50
C SER A 85 -47.03 40.97 -10.31
N PHE A 86 -45.73 41.18 -10.46
CA PHE A 86 -44.71 40.14 -10.36
C PHE A 86 -44.51 39.73 -8.92
N ARG A 87 -45.43 38.92 -8.37
CA ARG A 87 -45.17 38.12 -7.18
C ARG A 87 -44.37 36.87 -7.64
N TYR A 88 -43.07 36.94 -7.51
CA TYR A 88 -42.17 35.79 -7.71
C TYR A 88 -42.48 34.73 -6.63
N HIS A 89 -43.54 33.94 -6.86
CA HIS A 89 -43.81 32.74 -6.09
C HIS A 89 -43.07 31.57 -6.75
N SER A 90 -41.77 31.72 -6.97
CA SER A 90 -40.93 30.56 -7.22
C SER A 90 -40.99 29.73 -5.94
N LYS A 91 -41.70 28.62 -6.01
CA LYS A 91 -41.52 27.56 -5.03
C LYS A 91 -40.06 27.12 -5.19
N MET A 92 -39.20 27.63 -4.32
CA MET A 92 -37.77 27.27 -4.28
C MET A 92 -37.56 25.77 -3.93
N VAL A 93 -38.54 24.93 -4.27
CA VAL A 93 -38.49 23.47 -3.98
C VAL A 93 -37.32 22.84 -4.66
N LEU A 94 -37.07 23.19 -5.92
CA LEU A 94 -36.01 22.63 -6.71
C LEU A 94 -34.63 23.06 -6.18
N SER A 95 -34.43 24.33 -5.90
CA SER A 95 -33.21 24.83 -5.27
C SER A 95 -32.95 24.16 -3.91
N ARG A 96 -33.98 23.94 -3.10
CA ARG A 96 -33.84 23.22 -1.83
C ARG A 96 -33.44 21.76 -2.05
N ILE A 97 -34.03 21.08 -3.05
CA ILE A 97 -33.65 19.69 -3.41
C ILE A 97 -32.18 19.64 -3.81
N PHE A 98 -31.69 20.56 -4.65
CA PHE A 98 -30.29 20.62 -5.05
C PHE A 98 -29.36 20.88 -3.87
N ILE A 99 -29.70 21.80 -2.98
CA ILE A 99 -28.94 22.09 -1.75
C ILE A 99 -28.86 20.84 -0.86
N ILE A 100 -30.00 20.15 -0.67
CA ILE A 100 -30.03 18.93 0.13
C ILE A 100 -29.15 17.85 -0.53
N LEU A 101 -29.30 17.63 -1.84
CA LEU A 101 -28.50 16.64 -2.60
C LEU A 101 -27.01 16.96 -2.52
N GLN A 102 -26.62 18.22 -2.72
CA GLN A 102 -25.24 18.66 -2.59
C GLN A 102 -24.69 18.40 -1.18
N ASN A 103 -25.45 18.75 -0.14
CA ASN A 103 -25.04 18.49 1.24
C ASN A 103 -24.89 17.00 1.53
N VAL A 104 -25.82 16.16 1.04
CA VAL A 104 -25.72 14.70 1.20
C VAL A 104 -24.43 14.17 0.54
N ILE A 105 -24.16 14.57 -0.71
CA ILE A 105 -22.94 14.15 -1.42
C ILE A 105 -21.69 14.62 -0.67
N THR A 106 -21.66 15.90 -0.28
CA THR A 106 -20.51 16.50 0.43
C THR A 106 -20.25 15.79 1.75
N MET A 107 -21.28 15.56 2.55
CA MET A 107 -21.15 14.86 3.85
C MET A 107 -20.72 13.41 3.66
N THR A 108 -21.26 12.72 2.65
CA THR A 108 -20.85 11.34 2.33
C THR A 108 -19.39 11.28 1.92
N MET A 109 -18.95 12.17 1.04
CA MET A 109 -17.55 12.23 0.60
C MET A 109 -16.59 12.59 1.75
N MET A 110 -16.99 13.55 2.59
CA MET A 110 -16.19 13.95 3.76
C MET A 110 -16.05 12.80 4.77
N THR A 111 -17.15 12.10 5.06
CA THR A 111 -17.14 10.95 5.97
C THR A 111 -16.29 9.83 5.41
N ALA A 112 -16.44 9.50 4.12
CA ALA A 112 -15.64 8.46 3.46
C ALA A 112 -14.15 8.81 3.51
N THR A 113 -13.79 10.04 3.17
CA THR A 113 -12.38 10.49 3.22
C THR A 113 -11.82 10.40 4.64
N MET A 114 -12.56 10.87 5.64
CA MET A 114 -12.13 10.79 7.04
C MET A 114 -11.94 9.34 7.50
N THR A 115 -12.86 8.45 7.12
CA THR A 115 -12.75 7.02 7.44
C THR A 115 -11.50 6.40 6.82
N ILE A 116 -11.22 6.69 5.53
CA ILE A 116 -10.03 6.19 4.85
C ILE A 116 -8.75 6.69 5.52
N LEU A 117 -8.69 7.98 5.89
CA LEU A 117 -7.51 8.54 6.57
C LEU A 117 -7.27 7.88 7.93
N LEU A 118 -8.32 7.64 8.72
CA LEU A 118 -8.20 6.96 10.00
C LEU A 118 -7.79 5.49 9.84
N GLN A 119 -8.32 4.80 8.83
CA GLN A 119 -7.92 3.42 8.52
C GLN A 119 -6.46 3.35 8.06
N MET A 120 -6.00 4.27 7.21
CA MET A 120 -4.60 4.34 6.79
C MET A 120 -3.67 4.58 7.97
N ASP A 121 -3.99 5.53 8.86
CA ASP A 121 -3.18 5.78 10.06
C ASP A 121 -3.10 4.53 10.96
N HIS A 122 -4.21 3.82 11.13
CA HIS A 122 -4.25 2.58 11.88
C HIS A 122 -3.39 1.48 11.24
N LEU A 123 -3.48 1.31 9.90
CA LEU A 123 -2.71 0.31 9.17
C LEU A 123 -1.20 0.57 9.21
N VAL A 124 -0.79 1.83 9.07
CA VAL A 124 0.63 2.22 9.12
C VAL A 124 1.24 1.96 10.50
N LYS A 125 0.44 2.11 11.57
CA LYS A 125 0.88 1.91 12.96
C LYS A 125 0.66 0.48 13.48
N ALA A 126 0.00 -0.37 12.70
CA ALA A 126 -0.28 -1.72 13.14
C ALA A 126 1.01 -2.55 13.30
N PRO A 127 1.12 -3.37 14.36
CA PRO A 127 2.32 -4.15 14.59
C PRO A 127 2.47 -5.24 13.54
N LEU A 128 3.60 -5.24 12.84
CA LEU A 128 3.93 -6.26 11.84
C LEU A 128 4.44 -7.57 12.48
N GLY A 129 4.72 -7.57 13.79
CA GLY A 129 5.32 -8.70 14.50
C GLY A 129 6.85 -8.69 14.45
N TYR A 130 7.45 -7.65 13.85
CA TYR A 130 8.89 -7.43 13.81
C TYR A 130 9.22 -5.94 13.83
N ASN A 131 10.49 -5.62 14.11
CA ASN A 131 10.98 -4.25 14.15
C ASN A 131 11.21 -3.73 12.72
N THR A 132 10.76 -2.49 12.45
CA THR A 132 10.93 -1.81 11.15
C THR A 132 11.76 -0.54 11.26
N GLU A 133 12.15 -0.13 12.47
CA GLU A 133 12.83 1.15 12.68
C GLU A 133 14.30 1.07 12.24
N ASN A 134 14.67 1.97 11.33
CA ASN A 134 16.03 2.10 10.81
C ASN A 134 16.60 0.83 10.17
N ILE A 135 15.72 -0.04 9.65
CA ILE A 135 16.09 -1.27 8.97
C ILE A 135 15.94 -1.10 7.46
N ILE A 136 16.98 -1.45 6.74
CA ILE A 136 17.04 -1.35 5.28
C ILE A 136 17.42 -2.72 4.74
N ARG A 137 16.67 -3.19 3.72
CA ARG A 137 17.01 -4.39 2.98
C ARG A 137 18.00 -4.08 1.88
N ILE A 138 19.03 -4.90 1.77
CA ILE A 138 20.02 -4.87 0.70
C ILE A 138 20.08 -6.23 0.01
N SER A 139 20.03 -6.22 -1.31
CA SER A 139 20.36 -7.36 -2.16
C SER A 139 21.59 -7.00 -2.95
N SER A 140 22.53 -7.91 -3.12
CA SER A 140 23.79 -7.67 -3.83
C SER A 140 24.14 -8.88 -4.69
N ASP A 141 24.70 -8.61 -5.87
CA ASP A 141 25.25 -9.64 -6.75
C ASP A 141 26.56 -10.23 -6.20
N ASN A 142 27.21 -9.50 -5.25
CA ASN A 142 28.46 -9.90 -4.59
C ASN A 142 28.30 -9.90 -3.07
N PRO A 143 27.53 -10.86 -2.50
CA PRO A 143 27.14 -10.82 -1.09
C PRO A 143 28.31 -10.80 -0.10
N GLU A 144 29.40 -11.53 -0.35
CA GLU A 144 30.56 -11.54 0.53
C GLU A 144 31.28 -10.18 0.60
N VAL A 145 31.47 -9.54 -0.56
CA VAL A 145 32.07 -8.21 -0.64
C VAL A 145 31.17 -7.19 0.02
N MET A 146 29.87 -7.26 -0.27
CA MET A 146 28.87 -6.36 0.33
C MET A 146 28.89 -6.45 1.85
N ARG A 147 28.83 -7.66 2.40
CA ARG A 147 28.84 -7.85 3.86
C ARG A 147 30.11 -7.30 4.51
N ASN A 148 31.28 -7.54 3.92
CA ASN A 148 32.53 -7.04 4.43
C ASN A 148 32.59 -5.51 4.38
N THR A 149 32.09 -4.90 3.32
CA THR A 149 31.97 -3.44 3.17
C THR A 149 31.04 -2.84 4.20
N LEU A 150 29.90 -3.48 4.45
CA LEU A 150 28.91 -3.03 5.45
C LEU A 150 29.44 -3.13 6.89
N LYS A 151 30.17 -4.21 7.25
CA LYS A 151 30.76 -4.40 8.57
C LYS A 151 31.73 -3.31 8.99
N GLY A 152 32.38 -2.67 8.04
CA GLY A 152 33.34 -1.58 8.29
C GLY A 152 32.70 -0.21 8.56
N GLN A 153 31.40 -0.09 8.50
CA GLN A 153 30.71 1.23 8.55
C GLN A 153 30.24 1.59 9.96
N PRO A 154 30.65 2.78 10.49
CA PRO A 154 30.30 3.16 11.87
C PRO A 154 28.82 3.47 12.11
N PHE A 155 28.05 3.74 11.06
CA PHE A 155 26.62 4.01 11.15
C PHE A 155 25.74 2.74 11.08
N ILE A 156 26.36 1.56 10.88
CA ILE A 156 25.68 0.27 10.85
C ILE A 156 25.76 -0.38 12.24
N GLN A 157 24.60 -0.70 12.80
CA GLN A 157 24.46 -1.29 14.12
C GLN A 157 24.35 -2.82 14.08
N GLY A 158 23.90 -3.39 12.96
CA GLY A 158 23.79 -4.84 12.78
C GLY A 158 23.50 -5.21 11.33
N ILE A 159 23.87 -6.44 10.94
CA ILE A 159 23.71 -6.98 9.58
C ILE A 159 23.18 -8.39 9.69
N GLY A 160 21.88 -8.57 9.56
CA GLY A 160 21.26 -9.89 9.52
C GLY A 160 21.21 -10.44 8.10
N SER A 161 21.52 -11.71 7.93
CA SER A 161 21.50 -12.40 6.64
C SER A 161 20.31 -13.33 6.54
N PHE A 162 19.69 -13.38 5.38
CA PHE A 162 18.56 -14.27 5.13
C PHE A 162 18.52 -14.74 3.67
N SER A 163 17.91 -15.90 3.45
CA SER A 163 17.67 -16.47 2.12
C SER A 163 16.29 -17.13 2.07
N GLY A 164 15.76 -17.30 0.87
CA GLY A 164 14.44 -17.88 0.65
C GLY A 164 13.33 -16.86 0.63
N THR A 165 12.23 -17.12 1.36
CA THR A 165 11.10 -16.19 1.45
C THR A 165 11.53 -14.94 2.20
N SER A 166 11.40 -13.80 1.54
CA SER A 166 11.63 -12.50 2.14
C SER A 166 10.34 -11.87 2.64
N LEU A 167 10.47 -10.91 3.56
CA LEU A 167 9.33 -10.16 4.12
C LEU A 167 8.65 -9.22 3.10
N ASP A 168 9.03 -9.28 1.83
CA ASP A 168 8.47 -8.49 0.73
C ASP A 168 7.55 -9.28 -0.22
N GLY A 169 7.22 -10.52 0.13
CA GLY A 169 6.27 -11.34 -0.62
C GLY A 169 6.85 -12.23 -1.72
N ASN A 170 8.15 -12.19 -1.98
CA ASN A 170 8.80 -13.17 -2.85
C ASN A 170 9.02 -14.47 -2.08
N TYR A 171 8.41 -15.56 -2.51
CA TYR A 171 8.42 -16.81 -1.74
C TYR A 171 8.64 -18.05 -2.58
N ARG A 172 9.31 -19.02 -1.94
CA ARG A 172 9.25 -20.41 -2.37
C ARG A 172 8.21 -21.12 -1.50
N SER A 173 7.26 -21.80 -2.13
CA SER A 173 6.25 -22.55 -1.42
C SER A 173 6.52 -24.03 -1.45
N MET A 174 6.33 -24.70 -0.33
CA MET A 174 6.16 -26.15 -0.27
C MET A 174 4.69 -26.43 0.10
N SER A 175 4.17 -27.50 -0.46
CA SER A 175 2.84 -28.01 -0.11
C SER A 175 3.01 -29.37 0.56
N PRO A 176 3.26 -29.42 1.87
CA PRO A 176 3.29 -30.69 2.58
C PRO A 176 1.88 -31.24 2.69
N ARG A 177 1.71 -32.52 2.45
CA ARG A 177 0.48 -33.23 2.79
C ARG A 177 0.44 -33.44 4.30
N THR A 178 -0.48 -32.80 4.97
CA THR A 178 -0.82 -33.13 6.34
C THR A 178 -1.93 -34.19 6.34
N ASP A 179 -1.75 -35.21 7.11
CA ASP A 179 -2.47 -36.49 7.00
C ASP A 179 -3.93 -36.48 7.47
N LYS A 180 -4.38 -35.47 8.20
CA LYS A 180 -5.73 -35.52 8.81
C LYS A 180 -6.87 -35.08 7.91
N ASP A 181 -6.63 -34.25 6.89
CA ASP A 181 -7.72 -33.71 6.04
C ASP A 181 -7.41 -33.69 4.55
N ASN A 182 -6.31 -34.26 4.09
CA ASN A 182 -5.87 -34.26 2.68
C ASN A 182 -5.82 -32.85 2.04
N LYS A 183 -5.70 -31.81 2.85
CA LYS A 183 -5.59 -30.43 2.40
C LYS A 183 -4.12 -30.08 2.19
N ASN A 184 -3.80 -29.62 0.99
CA ASN A 184 -2.49 -29.05 0.69
C ASN A 184 -2.30 -27.76 1.51
N LEU A 185 -1.39 -27.78 2.47
CA LEU A 185 -1.02 -26.60 3.23
C LEU A 185 0.14 -25.90 2.53
N LEU A 186 -0.06 -24.65 2.12
CA LEU A 186 0.99 -23.81 1.58
C LEU A 186 1.87 -23.33 2.75
N VAL A 187 3.15 -23.69 2.74
CA VAL A 187 4.12 -23.30 3.76
C VAL A 187 5.26 -22.54 3.11
N TYR A 188 5.65 -21.45 3.73
CA TYR A 188 6.75 -20.61 3.28
C TYR A 188 8.06 -21.04 3.94
N LEU A 189 9.14 -21.06 3.16
CA LEU A 189 10.45 -21.47 3.62
C LEU A 189 11.37 -20.25 3.65
N THR A 190 12.11 -20.11 4.74
CA THR A 190 13.13 -19.07 4.88
C THR A 190 14.30 -19.58 5.70
N THR A 191 15.47 -19.02 5.46
CA THR A 191 16.69 -19.29 6.22
C THR A 191 17.18 -17.96 6.79
N TRP A 192 17.44 -17.91 8.08
CA TRP A 192 17.88 -16.73 8.82
C TRP A 192 19.16 -17.03 9.56
N ASP A 193 20.01 -16.01 9.77
CA ASP A 193 21.03 -16.05 10.79
C ASP A 193 20.50 -15.49 12.13
N LYS A 194 21.29 -15.66 13.19
CA LYS A 194 20.92 -15.15 14.50
C LYS A 194 20.80 -13.63 14.55
N GLU A 195 21.69 -12.97 13.82
CA GLU A 195 21.73 -11.49 13.77
C GLU A 195 20.48 -10.92 13.07
N PHE A 196 19.94 -11.63 12.05
CA PHE A 196 18.64 -11.30 11.46
C PHE A 196 17.51 -11.34 12.48
N ILE A 197 17.44 -12.41 13.29
CA ILE A 197 16.40 -12.56 14.32
C ILE A 197 16.48 -11.43 15.34
N ASP A 198 17.69 -11.10 15.78
CA ASP A 198 17.94 -10.05 16.77
C ASP A 198 17.56 -8.65 16.21
N ILE A 199 17.96 -8.33 14.98
CA ILE A 199 17.65 -7.06 14.34
C ILE A 199 16.14 -6.90 14.13
N MET A 200 15.49 -7.97 13.64
CA MET A 200 14.07 -7.98 13.38
C MET A 200 13.22 -8.06 14.64
N GLY A 201 13.79 -8.46 15.78
CA GLY A 201 13.10 -8.53 17.04
C GLY A 201 11.94 -9.54 17.04
N ILE A 202 12.06 -10.62 16.26
CA ILE A 202 11.05 -11.68 16.23
C ILE A 202 11.22 -12.58 17.44
N ASN A 203 10.18 -12.67 18.28
CA ASN A 203 10.27 -13.38 19.54
C ASN A 203 10.22 -14.90 19.36
N LEU A 204 11.17 -15.61 19.98
CA LEU A 204 11.11 -17.06 20.15
C LEU A 204 10.20 -17.35 21.35
N LEU A 205 9.04 -17.96 21.11
CA LEU A 205 8.04 -18.25 22.12
C LEU A 205 8.35 -19.55 22.85
N LYS A 206 8.90 -20.53 22.13
CA LYS A 206 9.26 -21.83 22.62
C LYS A 206 10.60 -22.26 22.06
N ASP A 207 11.47 -22.74 22.89
CA ASP A 207 12.74 -23.36 22.52
C ASP A 207 12.79 -24.78 23.07
N ASN A 208 12.90 -25.77 22.20
CA ASN A 208 13.01 -27.19 22.59
C ASN A 208 14.47 -27.61 22.79
N HIS A 209 15.43 -26.67 22.69
CA HIS A 209 16.85 -26.88 22.90
C HIS A 209 17.44 -28.01 22.03
N LEU A 210 16.90 -28.22 20.85
CA LEU A 210 17.39 -29.19 19.91
C LEU A 210 18.51 -28.58 19.06
N SER A 211 19.47 -29.40 18.63
CA SER A 211 20.57 -28.99 17.78
C SER A 211 20.74 -29.97 16.61
N GLY A 212 21.38 -29.52 15.55
CA GLY A 212 21.56 -30.28 14.31
C GLY A 212 20.67 -29.80 13.18
N ASP A 213 20.23 -30.67 12.28
CA ASP A 213 19.32 -30.30 11.18
C ASP A 213 17.87 -30.18 11.70
N VAL A 214 17.62 -29.11 12.43
CA VAL A 214 16.35 -28.80 13.03
C VAL A 214 15.72 -27.57 12.38
N LYS A 215 14.41 -27.46 12.46
CA LYS A 215 13.64 -26.33 11.89
C LYS A 215 12.88 -25.63 13.00
N TYR A 216 12.75 -24.34 12.86
CA TYR A 216 11.81 -23.54 13.62
C TYR A 216 10.53 -23.34 12.81
N ILE A 217 9.42 -23.10 13.48
CA ILE A 217 8.13 -22.79 12.86
C ILE A 217 7.53 -21.55 13.52
N ASN A 218 6.52 -20.96 12.89
CA ASN A 218 5.75 -19.93 13.55
C ASN A 218 4.47 -20.50 14.20
N GLU A 219 3.82 -19.72 15.06
CA GLU A 219 2.56 -20.08 15.73
C GLU A 219 1.46 -20.50 14.75
N GLU A 220 1.38 -19.82 13.60
CA GLU A 220 0.38 -20.12 12.55
C GLU A 220 0.53 -21.54 12.01
N LEU A 221 1.75 -21.95 11.73
CA LEU A 221 2.03 -23.32 11.28
C LEU A 221 1.75 -24.33 12.40
N ALA A 222 2.19 -24.05 13.62
CA ALA A 222 1.91 -24.91 14.76
C ALA A 222 0.41 -25.12 14.97
N GLY A 223 -0.37 -24.04 14.89
CA GLY A 223 -1.84 -24.07 14.99
C GLY A 223 -2.50 -24.86 13.87
N LYS A 224 -2.08 -24.65 12.61
CA LYS A 224 -2.64 -25.40 11.46
C LYS A 224 -2.32 -26.89 11.48
N LEU A 225 -1.17 -27.27 12.03
CA LEU A 225 -0.80 -28.67 12.21
C LEU A 225 -1.43 -29.31 13.45
N GLY A 226 -2.00 -28.49 14.36
CA GLY A 226 -2.54 -28.94 15.62
C GLY A 226 -1.49 -29.56 16.55
N LEU A 227 -0.25 -29.02 16.50
CA LEU A 227 0.87 -29.49 17.34
C LEU A 227 0.56 -29.21 18.81
N LYS A 228 0.76 -30.21 19.65
CA LYS A 228 0.64 -30.07 21.09
C LYS A 228 1.93 -29.55 21.67
N ASP A 229 1.86 -29.03 22.89
CA ASP A 229 3.01 -28.42 23.57
C ASP A 229 4.20 -29.36 23.77
N ASP A 230 3.98 -30.67 23.80
CA ASP A 230 5.00 -31.71 23.98
C ASP A 230 5.49 -32.31 22.64
N GLU A 231 4.86 -31.99 21.53
CA GLU A 231 5.23 -32.49 20.22
C GLU A 231 6.39 -31.66 19.64
N THR A 232 7.48 -32.36 19.25
CA THR A 232 8.69 -31.77 18.68
C THR A 232 8.99 -32.25 17.27
N GLU A 233 8.05 -32.98 16.67
CA GLU A 233 8.21 -33.54 15.32
C GLU A 233 7.01 -33.25 14.46
N ILE A 234 7.26 -32.92 13.19
CA ILE A 234 6.25 -32.77 12.15
C ILE A 234 6.43 -33.90 11.14
N SER A 235 5.37 -34.67 10.91
CA SER A 235 5.32 -35.68 9.85
C SER A 235 4.73 -35.07 8.57
N TRP A 236 5.41 -35.27 7.45
CA TRP A 236 5.04 -34.68 6.16
C TRP A 236 4.37 -35.65 5.17
N GLY A 237 3.60 -36.60 5.67
CA GLY A 237 2.88 -37.59 4.83
C GLY A 237 3.77 -38.74 4.36
N ASP A 238 3.16 -39.66 3.59
CA ASP A 238 3.58 -41.04 3.41
C ASP A 238 5.05 -41.33 2.99
N ASP A 239 5.77 -40.36 2.42
CA ASP A 239 7.15 -40.61 1.91
C ASP A 239 8.16 -39.49 2.18
N LYS A 240 7.81 -38.43 2.93
CA LYS A 240 8.68 -37.24 3.06
C LYS A 240 9.42 -37.13 4.39
N GLY A 241 9.27 -38.10 5.28
CA GLY A 241 9.97 -38.14 6.56
C GLY A 241 9.39 -37.21 7.61
N THR A 242 10.11 -37.11 8.74
CA THR A 242 9.80 -36.24 9.85
C THR A 242 10.78 -35.08 9.92
N THR A 243 10.34 -33.93 10.41
CA THR A 243 11.18 -32.77 10.68
C THR A 243 11.13 -32.46 12.15
N GLN A 244 12.31 -32.34 12.77
CA GLN A 244 12.46 -31.94 14.16
C GLN A 244 12.22 -30.44 14.30
N VAL A 245 11.34 -30.06 15.24
CA VAL A 245 11.00 -28.66 15.55
C VAL A 245 11.82 -28.17 16.72
N ALA A 246 12.79 -27.31 16.45
CA ALA A 246 13.65 -26.72 17.48
C ALA A 246 12.94 -25.69 18.34
N GLY A 247 11.92 -25.03 17.80
CA GLY A 247 11.17 -24.04 18.55
C GLY A 247 10.08 -23.37 17.73
N ILE A 248 9.35 -22.47 18.38
CA ILE A 248 8.22 -21.75 17.79
C ILE A 248 8.46 -20.26 17.94
N PHE A 249 8.48 -19.55 16.81
CA PHE A 249 8.52 -18.10 16.77
C PHE A 249 7.10 -17.50 16.80
N SER A 250 6.98 -16.28 17.32
CA SER A 250 5.75 -15.50 17.24
C SER A 250 5.36 -15.26 15.78
N ASN A 251 4.06 -15.05 15.55
CA ASN A 251 3.57 -14.69 14.23
C ASN A 251 4.04 -13.30 13.80
N PHE A 252 4.26 -13.15 12.50
CA PHE A 252 4.60 -11.90 11.87
C PHE A 252 3.90 -11.78 10.50
N HIS A 253 3.66 -10.54 10.05
CA HIS A 253 3.10 -10.28 8.74
C HIS A 253 4.19 -10.21 7.67
N MET A 254 4.03 -10.97 6.60
CA MET A 254 5.00 -11.00 5.50
C MET A 254 4.85 -9.81 4.55
N THR A 255 3.62 -9.41 4.26
CA THR A 255 3.31 -8.37 3.29
C THR A 255 2.64 -7.17 3.93
N ASN A 256 1.46 -7.35 4.47
CA ASN A 256 0.69 -6.29 5.12
C ASN A 256 -0.18 -6.88 6.25
N VAL A 257 -0.61 -6.01 7.15
CA VAL A 257 -1.41 -6.41 8.34
C VAL A 257 -2.84 -6.84 8.01
N LEU A 258 -3.32 -6.65 6.80
CA LEU A 258 -4.64 -7.10 6.36
C LEU A 258 -4.63 -8.57 5.93
N ASP A 259 -3.46 -9.09 5.58
CA ASP A 259 -3.31 -10.49 5.22
C ASP A 259 -3.26 -11.34 6.49
N PRO A 260 -3.90 -12.53 6.51
CA PRO A 260 -3.75 -13.45 7.61
C PRO A 260 -2.29 -13.87 7.76
N TYR A 261 -1.89 -14.26 8.97
CA TYR A 261 -0.58 -14.82 9.21
C TYR A 261 -0.34 -16.04 8.32
N GLN A 262 0.86 -16.10 7.77
CA GLN A 262 1.26 -17.18 6.87
C GLN A 262 2.05 -18.24 7.65
N PRO A 263 1.92 -19.53 7.31
CA PRO A 263 2.67 -20.61 7.94
C PRO A 263 4.12 -20.65 7.44
N PHE A 264 5.09 -20.62 8.33
CA PHE A 264 6.51 -20.61 8.03
C PHE A 264 7.25 -21.79 8.63
N ILE A 265 8.20 -22.32 7.84
CA ILE A 265 9.33 -23.13 8.30
C ILE A 265 10.58 -22.27 8.18
N ILE A 266 11.28 -22.13 9.28
CA ILE A 266 12.43 -21.26 9.41
C ILE A 266 13.66 -22.13 9.74
N THR A 267 14.67 -22.03 8.89
CA THR A 267 15.97 -22.65 9.16
C THR A 267 16.89 -21.60 9.73
N VAL A 268 17.48 -21.86 10.89
CA VAL A 268 18.48 -20.96 11.47
C VAL A 268 19.86 -21.56 11.21
N LYS A 269 20.73 -20.78 10.55
CA LYS A 269 22.08 -21.17 10.17
C LYS A 269 23.08 -20.10 10.56
N ASP A 270 24.34 -20.48 10.62
CA ASP A 270 25.42 -19.49 10.67
C ASP A 270 25.48 -18.74 9.35
N THR A 271 25.86 -17.47 9.39
CA THR A 271 25.80 -16.58 8.23
C THR A 271 26.54 -17.12 7.01
N ASP A 272 27.70 -17.74 7.21
CA ASP A 272 28.55 -18.27 6.16
C ASP A 272 28.00 -19.55 5.49
N GLU A 273 26.95 -20.13 6.07
CA GLU A 273 26.23 -21.29 5.52
C GLU A 273 24.96 -20.90 4.73
N ILE A 274 24.64 -19.62 4.64
CA ILE A 274 23.49 -19.14 3.90
C ILE A 274 23.90 -18.89 2.44
N GLU A 275 23.30 -19.66 1.53
CA GLU A 275 23.53 -19.51 0.10
C GLU A 275 22.77 -18.27 -0.43
N ASP A 276 23.43 -17.46 -1.25
CA ASP A 276 22.89 -16.24 -1.88
C ASP A 276 22.14 -15.35 -0.86
N PRO A 277 22.81 -14.89 0.20
CA PRO A 277 22.15 -14.14 1.24
C PRO A 277 21.74 -12.73 0.78
N ASN A 278 20.56 -12.33 1.18
CA ASN A 278 20.15 -10.93 1.28
C ASN A 278 20.42 -10.42 2.69
N PHE A 279 20.51 -9.10 2.86
CA PHE A 279 20.83 -8.49 4.13
C PHE A 279 19.72 -7.60 4.63
N MET A 280 19.43 -7.68 5.94
CA MET A 280 18.70 -6.64 6.70
C MET A 280 19.72 -5.87 7.51
N VAL A 281 19.87 -4.60 7.20
CA VAL A 281 20.87 -3.73 7.81
C VAL A 281 20.17 -2.75 8.74
N LYS A 282 20.54 -2.80 10.01
CA LYS A 282 20.10 -1.84 11.00
C LYS A 282 21.08 -0.68 11.07
N THR A 283 20.58 0.53 10.85
CA THR A 283 21.38 1.75 10.89
C THR A 283 21.14 2.52 12.19
N ASP A 284 21.99 3.52 12.44
CA ASP A 284 21.87 4.44 13.58
C ASP A 284 20.71 5.45 13.45
N GLY A 285 19.97 5.42 12.34
CA GLY A 285 18.87 6.34 12.05
C GLY A 285 19.31 7.75 11.63
N SER A 286 20.58 7.95 11.33
CA SER A 286 21.08 9.25 10.85
C SER A 286 20.43 9.63 9.51
N PRO A 287 20.14 10.93 9.26
CA PRO A 287 19.49 11.37 8.02
C PRO A 287 20.23 10.97 6.74
N ASP A 288 21.56 10.80 6.85
CA ASP A 288 22.44 10.44 5.73
C ASP A 288 22.62 8.92 5.56
N ALA A 289 22.11 8.10 6.48
CA ALA A 289 22.33 6.65 6.47
C ALA A 289 21.88 6.01 5.15
N TRP A 290 20.69 6.38 4.67
CA TRP A 290 20.15 5.91 3.39
C TRP A 290 21.08 6.24 2.22
N LYS A 291 21.55 7.48 2.12
CA LYS A 291 22.41 7.91 1.03
C LYS A 291 23.75 7.17 1.06
N LYS A 292 24.35 7.06 2.26
CA LYS A 292 25.62 6.32 2.44
C LYS A 292 25.48 4.86 2.04
N LEU A 293 24.37 4.21 2.40
CA LEU A 293 24.09 2.84 1.97
C LEU A 293 23.95 2.70 0.45
N CYS A 294 23.22 3.63 -0.18
CA CYS A 294 23.09 3.64 -1.64
C CYS A 294 24.46 3.82 -2.33
N ASP A 295 25.33 4.66 -1.80
CA ASP A 295 26.67 4.88 -2.34
C ASP A 295 27.53 3.62 -2.19
N LEU A 296 27.47 2.89 -1.06
CA LEU A 296 28.16 1.63 -0.85
C LEU A 296 27.66 0.52 -1.79
N VAL A 297 26.36 0.41 -1.98
CA VAL A 297 25.78 -0.59 -2.91
C VAL A 297 26.26 -0.31 -4.34
N LYS A 298 26.30 0.96 -4.76
CA LYS A 298 26.84 1.34 -6.07
C LYS A 298 28.33 1.05 -6.22
N GLU A 299 29.11 1.18 -5.16
CA GLU A 299 30.54 0.87 -5.16
C GLU A 299 30.79 -0.63 -5.36
N VAL A 300 29.98 -1.49 -4.76
CA VAL A 300 30.16 -2.94 -4.78
C VAL A 300 29.58 -3.59 -6.05
N ASP A 301 28.34 -3.22 -6.41
CA ASP A 301 27.59 -3.88 -7.50
C ASP A 301 27.56 -3.04 -8.80
N GLY A 302 28.15 -1.85 -8.81
CA GLY A 302 28.00 -0.92 -9.92
C GLY A 302 26.66 -0.19 -9.88
N THR A 303 26.14 0.26 -11.01
CA THR A 303 24.84 0.94 -11.07
C THR A 303 23.70 -0.02 -10.73
N SER A 304 23.22 0.02 -9.49
CA SER A 304 21.91 -0.54 -9.14
C SER A 304 20.82 0.41 -9.61
N GLU A 305 19.93 -0.04 -10.50
CA GLU A 305 18.65 0.64 -10.76
C GLU A 305 17.71 0.56 -9.55
#